data_3b1802b92cd0f7f395de9aa7910ea82b
#
_entry.id   3b1802b92cd0f7f395de9aa7910ea82b
#
_cell.length_a   1.000
_cell.length_b   1.000
_cell.length_c   1.000
_cell.angle_alpha   90.00
_cell.angle_beta   90.00
_cell.angle_gamma   90.00
#
_symmetry.space_group_name_H-M   'P 1'
#
loop_
_entity.id
_entity.type
_entity.pdbx_description
1 polymer ?
#
loop_
_entity_poly.entity_id
_entity_poly.type
_entity_poly.pdbx_seq_one_letter_code
_entity_poly.pdbx_strand_id
1 'polypeptide(L)'
;MKVVYSDKHQLHDPQFFIVRGKVKRSNEQPERGARLLAAVQRDGHRIITPDDHGAAPRAAVHTPQYLRFLETAYARWRELPDASEEVVANVHPFPGQPCTYPDHIVGLAGYHMGDTACPIGAGTWEAATWSAHCATHAAQLVLDGERAAYALCRPPGHHAYVDRANGFCYLNNAAIAAQHLRTVHRRVAILDLDVHHLSLIHI
;
A
#
# COMPACT_ATOMS: atom_id res chain seq x y z
N MET A 1 19.93 -12.40 -7.39
CA MET A 1 19.83 -11.18 -6.56
C MET A 1 19.13 -11.50 -5.25
N LYS A 2 19.14 -10.56 -4.29
CA LYS A 2 18.35 -10.66 -3.07
C LYS A 2 16.91 -10.24 -3.34
N VAL A 3 15.95 -11.00 -2.80
CA VAL A 3 14.50 -10.72 -2.88
C VAL A 3 13.98 -10.54 -1.47
N VAL A 4 13.46 -9.36 -1.17
CA VAL A 4 12.92 -9.03 0.15
C VAL A 4 11.43 -9.38 0.16
N TYR A 5 11.02 -10.21 1.10
CA TYR A 5 9.67 -10.76 1.19
C TYR A 5 9.22 -10.90 2.65
N SER A 6 7.95 -10.57 2.91
CA SER A 6 7.29 -10.82 4.18
C SER A 6 6.01 -11.63 3.98
N ASP A 7 5.81 -12.66 4.78
CA ASP A 7 4.59 -13.47 4.81
C ASP A 7 3.35 -12.70 5.32
N LYS A 8 3.58 -11.57 5.97
CA LYS A 8 2.52 -10.66 6.45
C LYS A 8 1.59 -10.17 5.34
N HIS A 9 2.02 -10.24 4.07
CA HIS A 9 1.14 -9.95 2.94
C HIS A 9 -0.13 -10.81 2.93
N GLN A 10 -0.10 -12.01 3.53
CA GLN A 10 -1.24 -12.92 3.60
C GLN A 10 -2.39 -12.39 4.45
N LEU A 11 -2.10 -11.47 5.39
CA LEU A 11 -3.10 -10.81 6.24
C LEU A 11 -4.04 -9.89 5.45
N HIS A 12 -3.64 -9.48 4.24
CA HIS A 12 -4.48 -8.69 3.34
C HIS A 12 -5.16 -9.62 2.34
N ASP A 13 -6.43 -9.98 2.59
CA ASP A 13 -7.26 -10.81 1.70
C ASP A 13 -8.60 -10.12 1.43
N PRO A 14 -8.62 -9.06 0.59
CA PRO A 14 -9.82 -8.29 0.33
C PRO A 14 -10.88 -9.12 -0.39
N GLN A 15 -12.10 -9.09 0.15
CA GLN A 15 -13.25 -9.83 -0.39
C GLN A 15 -14.13 -8.96 -1.28
N PHE A 16 -14.08 -7.63 -1.10
CA PHE A 16 -14.96 -6.69 -1.76
C PHE A 16 -14.27 -5.98 -2.92
N PHE A 17 -14.97 -5.89 -4.03
CA PHE A 17 -14.57 -5.07 -5.18
C PHE A 17 -15.81 -4.77 -6.03
N ILE A 18 -16.03 -3.52 -6.40
CA ILE A 18 -17.10 -3.13 -7.32
C ILE A 18 -16.56 -2.96 -8.75
N VAL A 19 -17.10 -3.74 -9.68
CA VAL A 19 -16.79 -3.62 -11.10
C VAL A 19 -18.09 -3.42 -11.87
N ARG A 20 -18.24 -2.27 -12.51
CA ARG A 20 -19.42 -1.95 -13.33
C ARG A 20 -20.74 -2.16 -12.54
N GLY A 21 -20.77 -1.69 -11.28
CA GLY A 21 -21.94 -1.82 -10.40
C GLY A 21 -22.17 -3.22 -9.81
N LYS A 22 -21.31 -4.20 -10.09
CA LYS A 22 -21.43 -5.55 -9.53
C LYS A 22 -20.36 -5.77 -8.45
N VAL A 23 -20.80 -6.25 -7.28
CA VAL A 23 -19.88 -6.69 -6.24
C VAL A 23 -19.25 -8.01 -6.65
N LYS A 24 -17.92 -8.08 -6.53
CA LYS A 24 -17.11 -9.27 -6.78
C LYS A 24 -16.06 -9.40 -5.70
N ARG A 25 -15.44 -10.56 -5.59
CA ARG A 25 -14.19 -10.72 -4.82
C ARG A 25 -13.08 -9.91 -5.49
N SER A 26 -12.24 -9.26 -4.70
CA SER A 26 -11.09 -8.52 -5.20
C SER A 26 -10.16 -9.39 -6.05
N ASN A 27 -9.60 -8.82 -7.11
CA ASN A 27 -8.58 -9.50 -7.92
C ASN A 27 -7.21 -9.48 -7.23
N GLU A 28 -6.98 -8.56 -6.29
CA GLU A 28 -5.75 -8.48 -5.50
C GLU A 28 -5.84 -9.44 -4.32
N GLN A 29 -5.34 -10.68 -4.49
CA GLN A 29 -5.46 -11.78 -3.55
C GLN A 29 -4.09 -12.26 -3.04
N PRO A 30 -4.02 -12.90 -1.84
CA PRO A 30 -2.79 -13.47 -1.28
C PRO A 30 -2.05 -14.40 -2.24
N GLU A 31 -2.77 -15.11 -3.10
CA GLU A 31 -2.21 -16.02 -4.10
C GLU A 31 -1.21 -15.33 -5.05
N ARG A 32 -1.42 -14.04 -5.37
CA ARG A 32 -0.45 -13.27 -6.16
C ARG A 32 0.94 -13.27 -5.53
N GLY A 33 1.02 -13.00 -4.22
CA GLY A 33 2.29 -13.03 -3.48
C GLY A 33 2.92 -14.41 -3.46
N ALA A 34 2.11 -15.46 -3.24
CA ALA A 34 2.57 -16.85 -3.23
C ALA A 34 3.14 -17.28 -4.61
N ARG A 35 2.46 -16.93 -5.71
CA ARG A 35 2.93 -17.23 -7.07
C ARG A 35 4.23 -16.50 -7.40
N LEU A 36 4.37 -15.23 -7.01
CA LEU A 36 5.60 -14.47 -7.22
C LEU A 36 6.75 -15.04 -6.39
N LEU A 37 6.49 -15.41 -5.13
CA LEU A 37 7.49 -16.07 -4.28
C LEU A 37 7.97 -17.39 -4.89
N ALA A 38 7.05 -18.23 -5.36
CA ALA A 38 7.40 -19.49 -6.00
C ALA A 38 8.25 -19.27 -7.27
N ALA A 39 7.96 -18.24 -8.04
CA ALA A 39 8.74 -17.90 -9.24
C ALA A 39 10.17 -17.50 -8.88
N VAL A 40 10.38 -16.59 -7.93
CA VAL A 40 11.72 -16.13 -7.55
C VAL A 40 12.54 -17.23 -6.85
N GLN A 41 11.88 -18.16 -6.14
CA GLN A 41 12.52 -19.34 -5.55
C GLN A 41 12.98 -20.32 -6.65
N ARG A 42 12.11 -20.62 -7.61
CA ARG A 42 12.44 -21.49 -8.77
C ARG A 42 13.64 -20.94 -9.55
N ASP A 43 13.72 -19.61 -9.68
CA ASP A 43 14.80 -18.94 -10.40
C ASP A 43 16.07 -18.78 -9.55
N GLY A 44 16.14 -19.41 -8.37
CA GLY A 44 17.31 -19.48 -7.50
C GLY A 44 17.69 -18.18 -6.81
N HIS A 45 16.73 -17.27 -6.61
CA HIS A 45 16.96 -16.02 -5.91
C HIS A 45 16.99 -16.21 -4.39
N ARG A 46 17.84 -15.45 -3.70
CA ARG A 46 17.95 -15.50 -2.23
C ARG A 46 16.84 -14.68 -1.59
N ILE A 47 15.93 -15.34 -0.86
CA ILE A 47 14.86 -14.69 -0.11
C ILE A 47 15.40 -14.14 1.20
N ILE A 48 15.01 -12.92 1.54
CA ILE A 48 15.39 -12.20 2.76
C ILE A 48 14.13 -11.63 3.40
N THR A 49 13.99 -11.83 4.70
CA THR A 49 12.95 -11.17 5.51
C THR A 49 13.36 -9.71 5.74
N PRO A 50 12.44 -8.74 5.58
CA PRO A 50 12.77 -7.35 5.88
C PRO A 50 12.91 -7.10 7.38
N ASP A 51 13.77 -6.14 7.74
CA ASP A 51 13.78 -5.55 9.07
C ASP A 51 12.58 -4.59 9.23
N ASP A 52 12.20 -4.32 10.48
CA ASP A 52 11.30 -3.22 10.81
C ASP A 52 12.08 -1.88 10.73
N HIS A 53 11.78 -1.08 9.74
CA HIS A 53 12.37 0.24 9.51
C HIS A 53 11.63 1.38 10.25
N GLY A 54 10.68 1.05 11.12
CA GLY A 54 9.88 2.01 11.87
C GLY A 54 8.89 2.80 11.00
N ALA A 55 8.39 3.90 11.53
CA ALA A 55 7.38 4.73 10.86
C ALA A 55 7.98 5.77 9.89
N ALA A 56 9.24 6.16 10.09
CA ALA A 56 9.85 7.28 9.38
C ALA A 56 9.82 7.17 7.84
N PRO A 57 10.11 6.01 7.21
CA PRO A 57 10.03 5.91 5.75
C PRO A 57 8.63 6.17 5.20
N ARG A 58 7.58 5.70 5.88
CA ARG A 58 6.20 5.93 5.47
C ARG A 58 5.77 7.39 5.68
N ALA A 59 6.19 7.99 6.80
CA ALA A 59 5.92 9.39 7.13
C ALA A 59 6.65 10.39 6.21
N ALA A 60 7.72 9.97 5.54
CA ALA A 60 8.41 10.77 4.54
C ALA A 60 7.61 10.96 3.23
N VAL A 61 6.59 10.13 3.00
CA VAL A 61 5.76 10.13 1.78
C VAL A 61 4.32 10.48 2.07
N HIS A 62 3.75 9.93 3.14
CA HIS A 62 2.32 10.03 3.44
C HIS A 62 2.03 10.99 4.59
N THR A 63 0.87 11.67 4.52
CA THR A 63 0.45 12.59 5.59
C THR A 63 0.16 11.84 6.90
N PRO A 64 0.42 12.49 8.06
CA PRO A 64 0.11 11.88 9.36
C PRO A 64 -1.37 11.49 9.52
N GLN A 65 -2.28 12.30 8.98
CA GLN A 65 -3.71 12.03 9.01
C GLN A 65 -4.06 10.75 8.26
N TYR A 66 -3.49 10.56 7.08
CA TYR A 66 -3.71 9.38 6.26
C TYR A 66 -3.14 8.10 6.91
N LEU A 67 -1.92 8.17 7.43
CA LEU A 67 -1.32 7.03 8.13
C LEU A 67 -2.15 6.63 9.34
N ARG A 68 -2.63 7.60 10.13
CA ARG A 68 -3.53 7.35 11.26
C ARG A 68 -4.86 6.75 10.80
N PHE A 69 -5.42 7.25 9.70
CA PHE A 69 -6.63 6.66 9.11
C PHE A 69 -6.41 5.18 8.79
N LEU A 70 -5.37 4.83 8.02
CA LEU A 70 -5.10 3.43 7.66
C LEU A 70 -4.94 2.52 8.87
N GLU A 71 -4.26 2.99 9.92
CA GLU A 71 -4.01 2.26 11.15
C GLU A 71 -5.29 1.99 11.94
N THR A 72 -6.22 2.97 11.98
CA THR A 72 -7.39 2.91 12.87
C THR A 72 -8.71 2.61 12.16
N ALA A 73 -8.73 2.66 10.82
CA ALA A 73 -9.96 2.62 10.04
C ALA A 73 -10.79 1.36 10.31
N TYR A 74 -10.16 0.19 10.27
CA TYR A 74 -10.87 -1.07 10.47
C TYR A 74 -11.52 -1.15 11.86
N ALA A 75 -10.78 -0.85 12.93
CA ALA A 75 -11.30 -0.92 14.29
C ALA A 75 -12.50 0.03 14.47
N ARG A 76 -12.36 1.29 14.02
CA ARG A 76 -13.44 2.30 14.10
C ARG A 76 -14.65 1.94 13.22
N TRP A 77 -14.42 1.30 12.08
CA TRP A 77 -15.50 0.84 11.21
C TRP A 77 -16.34 -0.27 11.87
N ARG A 78 -15.69 -1.20 12.56
CA ARG A 78 -16.36 -2.31 13.27
C ARG A 78 -17.18 -1.87 14.49
N GLU A 79 -17.01 -0.63 14.95
CA GLU A 79 -17.88 -0.03 15.98
C GLU A 79 -19.23 0.45 15.44
N LEU A 80 -19.36 0.58 14.11
CA LEU A 80 -20.61 1.03 13.50
C LEU A 80 -21.66 -0.09 13.50
N PRO A 81 -22.93 0.18 13.82
CA PRO A 81 -24.00 -0.78 13.63
C PRO A 81 -24.16 -1.10 12.14
N ASP A 82 -24.39 -2.34 11.81
CA ASP A 82 -24.64 -2.85 10.44
C ASP A 82 -23.53 -2.56 9.42
N ALA A 83 -22.30 -2.31 9.88
CA ALA A 83 -21.17 -2.10 9.00
C ALA A 83 -20.76 -3.39 8.27
N SER A 84 -20.27 -3.22 7.03
CA SER A 84 -19.66 -4.32 6.28
C SER A 84 -18.41 -4.85 6.96
N GLU A 85 -17.97 -6.07 6.58
CA GLU A 85 -16.76 -6.71 7.11
C GLU A 85 -15.47 -5.95 6.78
N GLU A 86 -15.49 -5.15 5.71
CA GLU A 86 -14.37 -4.33 5.26
C GLU A 86 -14.79 -2.87 5.18
N VAL A 87 -13.87 -1.95 5.42
CA VAL A 87 -14.10 -0.51 5.22
C VAL A 87 -14.19 -0.25 3.72
N VAL A 88 -15.32 0.28 3.28
CA VAL A 88 -15.56 0.65 1.88
C VAL A 88 -16.19 2.04 1.85
N ALA A 89 -15.58 2.96 1.11
CA ALA A 89 -16.13 4.30 0.94
C ALA A 89 -17.33 4.28 -0.03
N ASN A 90 -18.40 4.95 0.37
CA ASN A 90 -19.58 5.15 -0.47
C ASN A 90 -19.96 6.62 -0.65
N VAL A 91 -19.23 7.52 0.02
CA VAL A 91 -19.40 8.97 -0.04
C VAL A 91 -18.03 9.60 -0.20
N HIS A 92 -17.86 10.50 -1.14
CA HIS A 92 -16.60 11.20 -1.40
C HIS A 92 -16.81 12.72 -1.39
N PRO A 93 -15.81 13.51 -0.97
CA PRO A 93 -15.85 14.96 -1.17
C PRO A 93 -16.00 15.32 -2.65
N PHE A 94 -16.67 16.40 -2.94
CA PHE A 94 -16.76 16.93 -4.31
C PHE A 94 -15.40 17.43 -4.77
N PRO A 95 -14.91 17.00 -5.95
CA PRO A 95 -13.65 17.49 -6.49
C PRO A 95 -13.65 19.03 -6.62
N GLY A 96 -12.57 19.66 -6.18
CA GLY A 96 -12.39 21.11 -6.30
C GLY A 96 -13.23 21.96 -5.33
N GLN A 97 -14.01 21.35 -4.46
CA GLN A 97 -14.74 22.07 -3.41
C GLN A 97 -13.99 21.99 -2.07
N PRO A 98 -13.95 23.08 -1.29
CA PRO A 98 -13.44 23.04 0.06
C PRO A 98 -14.26 22.03 0.89
N CYS A 99 -13.55 21.18 1.63
CA CYS A 99 -14.21 20.31 2.59
C CYS A 99 -13.48 20.37 3.93
N THR A 100 -14.24 20.32 5.02
CA THR A 100 -13.68 20.16 6.36
C THR A 100 -13.18 18.72 6.50
N TYR A 101 -12.02 18.54 7.14
CA TYR A 101 -11.52 17.21 7.44
C TYR A 101 -12.50 16.46 8.34
N PRO A 102 -12.97 15.26 7.95
CA PRO A 102 -14.00 14.55 8.68
C PRO A 102 -13.49 13.98 10.02
N ASP A 103 -14.34 13.94 11.02
CA ASP A 103 -14.07 13.24 12.29
C ASP A 103 -14.65 11.82 12.29
N HIS A 104 -15.78 11.61 11.63
CA HIS A 104 -16.47 10.33 11.59
C HIS A 104 -15.83 9.37 10.57
N ILE A 105 -15.78 8.06 10.92
CA ILE A 105 -15.08 7.06 10.08
C ILE A 105 -15.64 6.93 8.68
N VAL A 106 -16.96 7.09 8.47
CA VAL A 106 -17.57 7.07 7.13
C VAL A 106 -17.05 8.23 6.27
N GLY A 107 -16.96 9.43 6.86
CA GLY A 107 -16.39 10.60 6.17
C GLY A 107 -14.91 10.44 5.89
N LEU A 108 -14.14 9.91 6.86
CA LEU A 108 -12.71 9.62 6.69
C LEU A 108 -12.45 8.58 5.59
N ALA A 109 -13.27 7.54 5.52
CA ALA A 109 -13.21 6.56 4.43
C ALA A 109 -13.39 7.25 3.06
N GLY A 110 -14.41 8.10 2.91
CA GLY A 110 -14.61 8.87 1.68
C GLY A 110 -13.51 9.86 1.37
N TYR A 111 -12.87 10.43 2.38
CA TYR A 111 -11.77 11.39 2.23
C TYR A 111 -10.47 10.71 1.78
N HIS A 112 -10.15 9.54 2.37
CA HIS A 112 -8.88 8.84 2.20
C HIS A 112 -8.92 7.63 1.26
N MET A 113 -10.07 7.24 0.74
CA MET A 113 -10.19 6.15 -0.23
C MET A 113 -10.70 6.72 -1.55
N GLY A 114 -9.91 6.60 -2.61
CA GLY A 114 -10.22 7.20 -3.92
C GLY A 114 -11.19 6.38 -4.76
N ASP A 115 -11.26 5.09 -4.49
CA ASP A 115 -12.14 4.15 -5.20
C ASP A 115 -12.61 3.00 -4.29
N THR A 116 -13.37 2.08 -4.84
CA THR A 116 -13.85 0.89 -4.15
C THR A 116 -12.91 -0.32 -4.29
N ALA A 117 -11.72 -0.12 -4.86
CA ALA A 117 -10.74 -1.19 -5.06
C ALA A 117 -9.78 -1.36 -3.87
N CYS A 118 -9.89 -0.50 -2.86
CA CYS A 118 -9.02 -0.52 -1.68
C CYS A 118 -9.79 -0.80 -0.38
N PRO A 119 -10.58 -1.88 -0.26
CA PRO A 119 -11.27 -2.20 0.98
C PRO A 119 -10.24 -2.46 2.10
N ILE A 120 -10.51 -1.99 3.32
CA ILE A 120 -9.62 -2.18 4.46
C ILE A 120 -10.20 -3.24 5.39
N GLY A 121 -9.55 -4.39 5.43
CA GLY A 121 -9.85 -5.48 6.38
C GLY A 121 -8.93 -5.45 7.60
N ALA A 122 -9.12 -6.39 8.53
CA ALA A 122 -8.41 -6.48 9.80
C ALA A 122 -6.88 -6.47 9.66
N GLY A 123 -6.35 -7.14 8.64
CA GLY A 123 -4.90 -7.28 8.44
C GLY A 123 -4.31 -6.33 7.41
N THR A 124 -5.10 -5.44 6.80
CA THR A 124 -4.65 -4.59 5.70
C THR A 124 -3.54 -3.64 6.12
N TRP A 125 -3.67 -2.96 7.26
CA TRP A 125 -2.64 -2.05 7.77
C TRP A 125 -1.31 -2.77 8.03
N GLU A 126 -1.33 -3.92 8.69
CA GLU A 126 -0.13 -4.70 8.95
C GLU A 126 0.53 -5.15 7.64
N ALA A 127 -0.24 -5.72 6.72
CA ALA A 127 0.28 -6.15 5.42
C ALA A 127 0.87 -4.98 4.60
N ALA A 128 0.20 -3.83 4.56
CA ALA A 128 0.71 -2.63 3.87
C ALA A 128 2.00 -2.12 4.52
N THR A 129 2.07 -2.11 5.84
CA THR A 129 3.26 -1.73 6.60
C THR A 129 4.45 -2.63 6.26
N TRP A 130 4.27 -3.94 6.28
CA TRP A 130 5.34 -4.87 5.93
C TRP A 130 5.70 -4.84 4.43
N SER A 131 4.75 -4.51 3.55
CA SER A 131 5.04 -4.22 2.15
C SER A 131 5.98 -3.01 2.00
N ALA A 132 5.73 -1.94 2.77
CA ALA A 132 6.62 -0.78 2.80
C ALA A 132 8.00 -1.10 3.40
N HIS A 133 8.08 -1.96 4.44
CA HIS A 133 9.34 -2.45 4.97
C HIS A 133 10.13 -3.25 3.92
N CYS A 134 9.47 -4.08 3.11
CA CYS A 134 10.13 -4.79 2.00
C CYS A 134 10.77 -3.79 1.03
N ALA A 135 10.06 -2.74 0.64
CA ALA A 135 10.57 -1.72 -0.28
C ALA A 135 11.75 -0.94 0.32
N THR A 136 11.64 -0.52 1.58
CA THR A 136 12.70 0.19 2.32
C THR A 136 13.93 -0.68 2.48
N HIS A 137 13.75 -1.96 2.86
CA HIS A 137 14.87 -2.89 3.03
C HIS A 137 15.59 -3.20 1.71
N ALA A 138 14.84 -3.35 0.61
CA ALA A 138 15.45 -3.52 -0.71
C ALA A 138 16.28 -2.28 -1.12
N ALA A 139 15.77 -1.08 -0.83
CA ALA A 139 16.52 0.16 -1.04
C ALA A 139 17.78 0.21 -0.16
N GLN A 140 17.70 -0.21 1.12
CA GLN A 140 18.84 -0.28 2.01
C GLN A 140 19.91 -1.25 1.51
N LEU A 141 19.53 -2.43 1.02
CA LEU A 141 20.48 -3.38 0.42
C LEU A 141 21.30 -2.76 -0.73
N VAL A 142 20.66 -1.90 -1.53
CA VAL A 142 21.37 -1.17 -2.60
C VAL A 142 22.31 -0.12 -2.01
N LEU A 143 21.91 0.60 -0.98
CA LEU A 143 22.79 1.55 -0.28
C LEU A 143 23.98 0.85 0.37
N ASP A 144 23.82 -0.40 0.83
CA ASP A 144 24.86 -1.23 1.41
C ASP A 144 25.77 -1.92 0.36
N GLY A 145 25.57 -1.62 -0.94
CA GLY A 145 26.45 -2.04 -2.02
C GLY A 145 25.91 -3.17 -2.92
N GLU A 146 24.72 -3.66 -2.72
CA GLU A 146 24.10 -4.58 -3.69
C GLU A 146 23.82 -3.85 -5.00
N ARG A 147 24.11 -4.50 -6.13
CA ARG A 147 23.86 -3.92 -7.45
C ARG A 147 22.36 -3.79 -7.77
N ALA A 148 21.55 -4.67 -7.21
CA ALA A 148 20.10 -4.71 -7.37
C ALA A 148 19.48 -5.54 -6.24
N ALA A 149 18.26 -5.15 -5.84
CA ALA A 149 17.40 -5.90 -4.95
C ALA A 149 15.97 -5.89 -5.50
N TYR A 150 15.19 -6.89 -5.17
CA TYR A 150 13.77 -6.97 -5.53
C TYR A 150 12.92 -6.96 -4.27
N ALA A 151 12.03 -5.99 -4.13
CA ALA A 151 11.01 -5.98 -3.08
C ALA A 151 9.73 -6.61 -3.61
N LEU A 152 9.37 -7.79 -3.08
CA LEU A 152 8.11 -8.44 -3.40
C LEU A 152 7.01 -7.81 -2.53
N CYS A 153 6.48 -6.68 -3.00
CA CYS A 153 5.50 -5.88 -2.29
C CYS A 153 4.07 -6.36 -2.57
N ARG A 154 3.34 -6.65 -1.49
CA ARG A 154 1.90 -6.85 -1.49
C ARG A 154 1.32 -6.41 -0.13
N PRO A 155 0.31 -5.51 -0.13
CA PRO A 155 -0.35 -4.82 -1.25
C PRO A 155 0.62 -4.05 -2.16
N PRO A 156 0.21 -3.76 -3.44
CA PRO A 156 0.99 -2.89 -4.33
C PRO A 156 0.98 -1.45 -3.84
N GLY A 157 1.67 -0.52 -4.56
CA GLY A 157 1.85 0.83 -4.03
C GLY A 157 1.70 1.98 -5.03
N HIS A 158 1.83 1.75 -6.32
CA HIS A 158 2.00 2.82 -7.31
C HIS A 158 0.77 3.73 -7.51
N HIS A 159 -0.42 3.28 -7.15
CA HIS A 159 -1.64 4.09 -7.19
C HIS A 159 -1.93 4.86 -5.90
N ALA A 160 -1.19 4.63 -4.81
CA ALA A 160 -1.40 5.37 -3.57
C ALA A 160 -0.90 6.81 -3.69
N TYR A 161 -1.76 7.77 -3.32
CA TYR A 161 -1.42 9.18 -3.19
C TYR A 161 -0.76 9.48 -1.84
N VAL A 162 -0.34 10.71 -1.65
CA VAL A 162 0.22 11.19 -0.38
C VAL A 162 -0.75 11.01 0.79
N ASP A 163 -2.05 11.09 0.53
CA ASP A 163 -3.13 11.08 1.52
C ASP A 163 -4.33 10.19 1.17
N ARG A 164 -4.18 9.29 0.15
CA ARG A 164 -5.33 8.52 -0.33
C ARG A 164 -4.92 7.16 -0.89
N ALA A 165 -5.68 6.13 -0.49
CA ALA A 165 -5.63 4.80 -1.09
C ALA A 165 -6.37 4.78 -2.43
N ASN A 166 -5.86 4.05 -3.41
CA ASN A 166 -6.45 3.91 -4.73
C ASN A 166 -5.92 2.66 -5.44
N GLY A 167 -6.69 2.02 -6.32
CA GLY A 167 -6.23 0.95 -7.21
C GLY A 167 -5.49 -0.20 -6.50
N PHE A 168 -6.04 -0.76 -5.44
CA PHE A 168 -5.43 -1.80 -4.59
C PHE A 168 -4.23 -1.34 -3.73
N CYS A 169 -3.84 -0.06 -3.80
CA CYS A 169 -2.65 0.48 -3.17
C CYS A 169 -2.99 1.33 -1.95
N TYR A 170 -2.27 1.09 -0.84
CA TYR A 170 -2.44 1.80 0.44
C TYR A 170 -1.24 2.68 0.75
N LEU A 171 -0.03 2.16 0.61
CA LEU A 171 1.22 2.90 0.81
C LEU A 171 2.02 2.87 -0.50
N ASN A 172 2.61 4.01 -0.88
CA ASN A 172 3.38 4.10 -2.11
C ASN A 172 4.80 3.55 -1.93
N ASN A 173 4.93 2.23 -2.08
CA ASN A 173 6.18 1.51 -1.85
C ASN A 173 7.35 2.03 -2.71
N ALA A 174 7.09 2.40 -3.96
CA ALA A 174 8.10 2.94 -4.86
C ALA A 174 8.59 4.33 -4.41
N ALA A 175 7.66 5.22 -4.01
CA ALA A 175 8.01 6.53 -3.48
C ALA A 175 8.75 6.43 -2.14
N ILE A 176 8.35 5.50 -1.26
CA ILE A 176 9.02 5.24 0.02
C ILE A 176 10.47 4.78 -0.23
N ALA A 177 10.67 3.81 -1.12
CA ALA A 177 12.02 3.37 -1.49
C ALA A 177 12.85 4.50 -2.11
N ALA A 178 12.25 5.29 -3.00
CA ALA A 178 12.93 6.42 -3.63
C ALA A 178 13.33 7.49 -2.60
N GLN A 179 12.46 7.84 -1.65
CA GLN A 179 12.79 8.77 -0.57
C GLN A 179 13.91 8.21 0.34
N HIS A 180 13.89 6.91 0.61
CA HIS A 180 14.97 6.27 1.36
C HIS A 180 16.31 6.35 0.61
N LEU A 181 16.35 6.07 -0.69
CA LEU A 181 17.54 6.22 -1.53
C LEU A 181 18.03 7.67 -1.61
N ARG A 182 17.13 8.66 -1.54
CA ARG A 182 17.48 10.09 -1.57
C ARG A 182 18.21 10.58 -0.31
N THR A 183 18.25 9.80 0.75
CA THR A 183 19.11 10.12 1.92
C THR A 183 20.60 10.13 1.56
N VAL A 184 20.98 9.39 0.50
CA VAL A 184 22.35 9.29 0.02
C VAL A 184 22.50 9.84 -1.41
N HIS A 185 21.55 9.54 -2.29
CA HIS A 185 21.60 9.92 -3.70
C HIS A 185 20.83 11.19 -3.97
N ARG A 186 21.49 12.20 -4.58
CA ARG A 186 20.85 13.48 -4.92
C ARG A 186 19.69 13.32 -5.90
N ARG A 187 19.77 12.38 -6.83
CA ARG A 187 18.75 12.13 -7.86
C ARG A 187 18.41 10.63 -7.88
N VAL A 188 17.13 10.34 -7.83
CA VAL A 188 16.56 8.99 -7.96
C VAL A 188 15.46 9.06 -9.01
N ALA A 189 15.41 8.10 -9.91
CA ALA A 189 14.35 7.98 -10.90
C ALA A 189 13.46 6.78 -10.56
N ILE A 190 12.17 6.91 -10.80
CA ILE A 190 11.20 5.82 -10.76
C ILE A 190 10.77 5.54 -12.19
N LEU A 191 10.90 4.29 -12.64
CA LEU A 191 10.35 3.83 -13.90
C LEU A 191 9.23 2.84 -13.60
N ASP A 192 8.02 3.18 -14.00
CA ASP A 192 6.85 2.34 -13.85
C ASP A 192 6.48 1.71 -15.18
N LEU A 193 6.34 0.38 -15.19
CA LEU A 193 6.01 -0.42 -16.37
C LEU A 193 4.61 -1.02 -16.29
N ASP A 194 3.83 -0.64 -15.28
CA ASP A 194 2.44 -1.10 -15.15
C ASP A 194 1.56 -0.47 -16.25
N VAL A 195 0.59 -1.23 -16.75
CA VAL A 195 -0.31 -0.78 -17.82
C VAL A 195 -1.38 0.20 -17.32
N HIS A 196 -1.63 0.24 -16.01
CA HIS A 196 -2.59 1.15 -15.42
C HIS A 196 -1.98 2.52 -15.20
N HIS A 197 -2.77 3.58 -15.46
CA HIS A 197 -2.31 4.95 -15.26
C HIS A 197 -1.90 5.22 -13.82
N LEU A 198 -0.79 5.94 -13.67
CA LEU A 198 -0.10 6.17 -12.40
C LEU A 198 -0.64 7.35 -11.60
N SER A 199 -0.57 7.20 -10.27
CA SER A 199 -0.70 8.30 -9.32
C SER A 199 0.64 8.88 -8.84
N LEU A 200 1.78 8.30 -9.24
CA LEU A 200 3.13 8.72 -8.80
C LEU A 200 3.49 10.16 -9.15
N ILE A 201 2.91 10.71 -10.21
CA ILE A 201 3.16 12.09 -10.63
C ILE A 201 2.60 13.14 -9.66
N HIS A 202 1.77 12.74 -8.70
CA HIS A 202 1.14 13.62 -7.72
C HIS A 202 1.81 13.58 -6.34
N ILE A 203 2.97 12.93 -6.24
CA ILE A 203 3.75 12.79 -4.99
C ILE A 203 5.00 13.65 -5.03
#